data_3d34806b6886994cc3655d72ae018a51
#
_entry.id   3d34806b6886994cc3655d72ae018a51
#
_cell.length_a   1.000
_cell.length_b   1.000
_cell.length_c   1.000
_cell.angle_alpha   90.00
_cell.angle_beta   90.00
_cell.angle_gamma   90.00
#
_symmetry.space_group_name_H-M   'P 1'
#
loop_
_entity.id
_entity.type
_entity.pdbx_description
1 polymer ?
#
loop_
_entity_poly.entity_id
_entity_poly.type
_entity_poly.pdbx_seq_one_letter_code
_entity_poly.pdbx_strand_id
1 'polypeptide(L)'
;MSDKTEAIVMEAQQSTVRPHQPGQDVFRAILSEDIDWKPFAAFPPSARLAVVVGQPSEPGLYTMRVRVPHGVKLMPHRHPEDRVYTVISGVFYIGLGDQFDADKLQAYPPGSVLFLPGNTSHFHWAKSSEYVTQVTANGPLGLEYISAKDDPRNSYS
;
A
#
# COMPACT_ATOMS: atom_id res chain seq x y z
N MET A 1 -39.30 -6.53 12.85
CA MET A 1 -38.45 -5.51 12.19
C MET A 1 -37.04 -5.43 12.79
N SER A 2 -36.80 -5.81 14.03
CA SER A 2 -35.48 -5.76 14.64
C SER A 2 -34.49 -6.80 14.09
N ASP A 3 -34.96 -7.98 13.76
CA ASP A 3 -34.11 -9.11 13.34
C ASP A 3 -33.34 -8.88 12.02
N LYS A 4 -33.97 -8.23 11.06
CA LYS A 4 -33.30 -7.98 9.75
C LYS A 4 -32.27 -6.87 9.83
N THR A 5 -32.48 -5.87 10.67
CA THR A 5 -31.55 -4.75 10.83
C THR A 5 -30.32 -5.19 11.62
N GLU A 6 -30.52 -6.01 12.66
CA GLU A 6 -29.40 -6.58 13.42
C GLU A 6 -28.57 -7.55 12.58
N ALA A 7 -29.19 -8.39 11.75
CA ALA A 7 -28.48 -9.29 10.85
C ALA A 7 -27.64 -8.53 9.82
N ILE A 8 -28.16 -7.43 9.25
CA ILE A 8 -27.43 -6.59 8.29
C ILE A 8 -26.24 -5.91 8.96
N VAL A 9 -26.39 -5.41 10.18
CA VAL A 9 -25.31 -4.79 10.94
C VAL A 9 -24.23 -5.81 11.31
N MET A 10 -24.64 -7.01 11.75
CA MET A 10 -23.70 -8.09 12.06
C MET A 10 -22.94 -8.56 10.81
N GLU A 11 -23.61 -8.68 9.68
CA GLU A 11 -22.97 -9.06 8.41
C GLU A 11 -21.99 -7.99 7.93
N ALA A 12 -22.33 -6.73 8.06
CA ALA A 12 -21.43 -5.61 7.77
C ALA A 12 -20.22 -5.63 8.70
N GLN A 13 -20.37 -5.86 9.98
CA GLN A 13 -19.26 -5.96 10.94
C GLN A 13 -18.34 -7.15 10.67
N GLN A 14 -18.89 -8.31 10.29
CA GLN A 14 -18.08 -9.47 9.90
C GLN A 14 -17.29 -9.25 8.62
N SER A 15 -17.73 -8.34 7.74
CA SER A 15 -17.08 -8.04 6.47
C SER A 15 -15.97 -7.00 6.58
N THR A 16 -15.84 -6.26 7.71
CA THR A 16 -14.85 -5.17 7.86
C THR A 16 -13.41 -5.67 7.93
N VAL A 17 -13.19 -6.93 8.31
CA VAL A 17 -11.86 -7.53 8.47
C VAL A 17 -11.34 -8.15 7.18
N ARG A 18 -12.19 -8.37 6.19
CA ARG A 18 -11.80 -9.04 4.93
C ARG A 18 -11.81 -8.07 3.76
N PRO A 19 -10.76 -8.10 2.91
CA PRO A 19 -10.77 -7.31 1.69
C PRO A 19 -12.00 -7.64 0.83
N HIS A 20 -12.55 -6.61 0.18
CA HIS A 20 -13.58 -6.82 -0.83
C HIS A 20 -12.98 -7.57 -2.02
N GLN A 21 -13.63 -8.63 -2.45
CA GLN A 21 -13.18 -9.45 -3.58
C GLN A 21 -13.95 -9.14 -4.85
N PRO A 22 -13.36 -9.33 -6.04
CA PRO A 22 -14.07 -9.18 -7.30
C PRO A 22 -15.33 -10.03 -7.35
N GLY A 23 -16.41 -9.50 -7.90
CA GLY A 23 -17.69 -10.19 -8.05
C GLY A 23 -18.56 -10.25 -6.80
N GLN A 24 -18.17 -9.61 -5.73
CA GLN A 24 -19.01 -9.52 -4.53
C GLN A 24 -19.98 -8.33 -4.62
N ASP A 25 -21.24 -8.63 -4.50
CA ASP A 25 -22.37 -7.69 -4.56
C ASP A 25 -22.78 -7.19 -3.16
N VAL A 26 -21.84 -7.05 -2.25
CA VAL A 26 -22.12 -6.69 -0.86
C VAL A 26 -21.43 -5.38 -0.53
N PHE A 27 -22.23 -4.43 0.03
CA PHE A 27 -21.64 -3.22 0.60
C PHE A 27 -20.67 -3.58 1.74
N ARG A 28 -19.50 -2.94 1.73
CA ARG A 28 -18.49 -3.09 2.79
C ARG A 28 -17.98 -1.74 3.25
N ALA A 29 -17.74 -1.67 4.55
CA ALA A 29 -16.99 -0.60 5.17
C ALA A 29 -15.81 -1.22 5.93
N ILE A 30 -14.63 -0.65 5.75
CA ILE A 30 -13.42 -1.10 6.45
C ILE A 30 -12.96 0.04 7.33
N LEU A 31 -13.01 -0.16 8.64
CA LEU A 31 -12.60 0.83 9.62
C LEU A 31 -11.08 0.77 9.82
N SER A 32 -10.50 1.90 10.19
CA SER A 32 -9.04 2.00 10.39
C SER A 32 -8.52 1.01 11.44
N GLU A 33 -9.30 0.77 12.50
CA GLU A 33 -8.94 -0.17 13.56
C GLU A 33 -9.01 -1.64 13.14
N ASP A 34 -9.73 -1.94 12.06
CA ASP A 34 -9.90 -3.32 11.57
C ASP A 34 -8.91 -3.70 10.47
N ILE A 35 -7.98 -2.81 10.13
CA ILE A 35 -7.00 -3.07 9.09
C ILE A 35 -6.00 -4.13 9.55
N ASP A 36 -5.87 -5.19 8.74
CA ASP A 36 -4.98 -6.32 9.01
C ASP A 36 -3.60 -6.09 8.39
N TRP A 37 -2.69 -5.56 9.18
CA TRP A 37 -1.33 -5.25 8.79
C TRP A 37 -0.45 -6.49 8.80
N LYS A 38 0.21 -6.78 7.66
CA LYS A 38 1.07 -7.96 7.49
C LYS A 38 2.43 -7.57 6.94
N PRO A 39 3.48 -8.35 7.21
CA PRO A 39 4.72 -8.24 6.48
C PRO A 39 4.50 -8.49 4.99
N PHE A 40 5.30 -7.86 4.16
CA PHE A 40 5.30 -8.09 2.72
C PHE A 40 6.73 -8.41 2.27
N ALA A 41 6.92 -9.57 1.64
CA ALA A 41 8.25 -10.10 1.35
C ALA A 41 9.12 -9.17 0.50
N ALA A 42 8.49 -8.34 -0.35
CA ALA A 42 9.19 -7.41 -1.22
C ALA A 42 9.57 -6.09 -0.53
N PHE A 43 9.14 -5.87 0.71
CA PHE A 43 9.45 -4.67 1.49
C PHE A 43 10.46 -4.94 2.59
N PRO A 44 11.11 -3.91 3.14
CA PRO A 44 11.92 -4.05 4.34
C PRO A 44 11.13 -4.74 5.47
N PRO A 45 11.79 -5.51 6.34
CA PRO A 45 11.10 -6.37 7.33
C PRO A 45 10.15 -5.65 8.28
N SER A 46 10.40 -4.37 8.57
CA SER A 46 9.57 -3.57 9.48
C SER A 46 8.39 -2.88 8.80
N ALA A 47 8.37 -2.81 7.47
CA ALA A 47 7.23 -2.26 6.74
C ALA A 47 6.05 -3.23 6.77
N ARG A 48 4.83 -2.69 6.67
CA ARG A 48 3.59 -3.48 6.70
C ARG A 48 2.70 -3.09 5.54
N LEU A 49 1.97 -4.08 5.05
CA LEU A 49 1.00 -3.92 3.96
C LEU A 49 -0.33 -4.50 4.41
N ALA A 50 -1.41 -3.83 4.07
CA ALA A 50 -2.76 -4.33 4.31
C ALA A 50 -3.58 -4.21 3.03
N VAL A 51 -4.12 -5.32 2.56
CA VAL A 51 -5.04 -5.33 1.42
C VAL A 51 -6.43 -4.99 1.93
N VAL A 52 -7.06 -3.97 1.37
CA VAL A 52 -8.40 -3.53 1.78
C VAL A 52 -9.46 -3.79 0.72
N VAL A 53 -9.10 -3.78 -0.56
CA VAL A 53 -10.00 -4.10 -1.68
C VAL A 53 -9.25 -4.98 -2.67
N GLY A 54 -9.92 -6.00 -3.19
CA GLY A 54 -9.43 -6.84 -4.28
C GLY A 54 -8.32 -7.80 -3.87
N GLN A 55 -7.63 -8.31 -4.89
CA GLN A 55 -6.47 -9.19 -4.74
C GLN A 55 -5.33 -8.65 -5.58
N PRO A 56 -4.28 -8.09 -4.97
CA PRO A 56 -3.16 -7.51 -5.73
C PRO A 56 -2.45 -8.48 -6.68
N SER A 57 -2.50 -9.78 -6.40
CA SER A 57 -1.90 -10.82 -7.26
C SER A 57 -2.68 -11.12 -8.53
N GLU A 58 -3.90 -10.60 -8.64
CA GLU A 58 -4.83 -10.90 -9.73
C GLU A 58 -5.11 -9.66 -10.57
N PRO A 59 -5.58 -9.83 -11.84
CA PRO A 59 -6.12 -8.72 -12.62
C PRO A 59 -7.31 -8.09 -11.92
N GLY A 60 -7.46 -6.78 -12.09
CA GLY A 60 -8.57 -6.00 -11.54
C GLY A 60 -8.15 -4.99 -10.49
N LEU A 61 -9.12 -4.23 -10.05
CA LEU A 61 -8.91 -3.17 -9.07
C LEU A 61 -8.46 -3.73 -7.72
N TYR A 62 -7.43 -3.15 -7.16
CA TYR A 62 -7.08 -3.37 -5.76
C TYR A 62 -6.81 -2.04 -5.04
N THR A 63 -7.03 -2.04 -3.75
CA THR A 63 -6.62 -0.98 -2.84
C THR A 63 -5.89 -1.61 -1.66
N MET A 64 -4.73 -1.07 -1.34
CA MET A 64 -3.94 -1.50 -0.20
C MET A 64 -3.41 -0.30 0.56
N ARG A 65 -3.04 -0.51 1.82
CA ARG A 65 -2.31 0.48 2.61
C ARG A 65 -0.92 -0.02 2.93
N VAL A 66 0.03 0.89 2.95
CA VAL A 66 1.42 0.62 3.29
C VAL A 66 1.80 1.51 4.47
N ARG A 67 2.38 0.90 5.51
CA ARG A 67 2.89 1.57 6.69
C ARG A 67 4.39 1.36 6.78
N VAL A 68 5.12 2.46 6.78
CA VAL A 68 6.58 2.45 6.83
C VAL A 68 7.04 3.16 8.10
N PRO A 69 7.73 2.45 9.02
CA PRO A 69 8.21 3.05 10.27
C PRO A 69 9.23 4.16 10.02
N HIS A 70 9.32 5.08 10.97
CA HIS A 70 10.31 6.16 10.95
C HIS A 70 11.72 5.65 10.70
N GLY A 71 12.40 6.27 9.77
CA GLY A 71 13.79 5.97 9.41
C GLY A 71 13.96 4.92 8.31
N VAL A 72 12.92 4.15 8.01
CA VAL A 72 12.98 3.08 7.00
C VAL A 72 12.92 3.66 5.59
N LYS A 73 13.76 3.12 4.71
CA LYS A 73 13.83 3.49 3.29
C LYS A 73 13.31 2.35 2.44
N LEU A 74 12.56 2.70 1.40
CA LEU A 74 12.29 1.81 0.28
C LEU A 74 13.19 2.24 -0.87
N MET A 75 14.14 1.37 -1.19
CA MET A 75 15.16 1.66 -2.20
C MET A 75 14.57 1.68 -3.60
N PRO A 76 15.28 2.23 -4.61
CA PRO A 76 14.74 2.41 -5.95
C PRO A 76 14.15 1.14 -6.52
N HIS A 77 12.90 1.25 -6.96
CA HIS A 77 12.11 0.16 -7.52
C HIS A 77 11.06 0.72 -8.47
N ARG A 78 10.40 -0.15 -9.21
CA ARG A 78 9.30 0.20 -10.11
C ARG A 78 8.22 -0.86 -10.11
N HIS A 79 7.05 -0.46 -10.56
CA HIS A 79 5.88 -1.32 -10.74
C HIS A 79 5.44 -1.26 -12.20
N PRO A 80 4.97 -2.36 -12.80
CA PRO A 80 4.45 -2.31 -14.16
C PRO A 80 3.13 -1.54 -14.28
N GLU A 81 2.30 -1.58 -13.23
CA GLU A 81 1.00 -0.89 -13.18
C GLU A 81 1.11 0.57 -12.78
N ASP A 82 0.19 1.39 -13.29
CA ASP A 82 -0.02 2.74 -12.78
C ASP A 82 -0.56 2.69 -11.36
N ARG A 83 -0.19 3.66 -10.53
CA ARG A 83 -0.62 3.75 -9.14
C ARG A 83 -1.13 5.12 -8.77
N VAL A 84 -2.21 5.14 -7.99
CA VAL A 84 -2.68 6.33 -7.30
C VAL A 84 -2.35 6.17 -5.83
N TYR A 85 -1.56 7.09 -5.29
CA TYR A 85 -1.22 7.15 -3.88
C TYR A 85 -2.05 8.22 -3.19
N THR A 86 -2.58 7.90 -2.03
CA THR A 86 -3.17 8.88 -1.12
C THR A 86 -2.42 8.82 0.19
N VAL A 87 -1.92 9.95 0.66
CA VAL A 87 -1.25 10.02 1.96
C VAL A 87 -2.29 10.04 3.06
N ILE A 88 -2.28 9.04 3.94
CA ILE A 88 -3.25 8.88 5.03
C ILE A 88 -2.73 9.54 6.30
N SER A 89 -1.47 9.28 6.66
CA SER A 89 -0.85 9.84 7.86
C SER A 89 0.65 9.99 7.70
N GLY A 90 1.24 10.82 8.54
CA GLY A 90 2.66 11.15 8.46
C GLY A 90 2.99 12.02 7.25
N VAL A 91 4.27 12.10 6.91
CA VAL A 91 4.75 12.80 5.72
C VAL A 91 5.37 11.78 4.78
N PHE A 92 4.84 11.71 3.57
CA PHE A 92 5.32 10.81 2.54
C PHE A 92 6.41 11.49 1.70
N TYR A 93 7.64 11.01 1.84
CA TYR A 93 8.77 11.47 1.03
C TYR A 93 9.01 10.49 -0.10
N ILE A 94 8.87 10.95 -1.34
CA ILE A 94 9.13 10.19 -2.56
C ILE A 94 10.06 10.95 -3.50
N GLY A 95 10.99 10.25 -4.10
CA GLY A 95 11.88 10.76 -5.14
C GLY A 95 11.84 9.86 -6.37
N LEU A 96 12.12 10.43 -7.53
CA LEU A 96 12.13 9.71 -8.80
C LEU A 96 13.57 9.47 -9.26
N GLY A 97 13.80 8.29 -9.82
CA GLY A 97 15.08 7.90 -10.41
C GLY A 97 15.56 6.53 -9.95
N ASP A 98 16.67 6.10 -10.54
CA ASP A 98 17.26 4.77 -10.33
C ASP A 98 18.22 4.71 -9.15
N GLN A 99 18.55 5.84 -8.56
CA GLN A 99 19.44 5.94 -7.41
C GLN A 99 18.76 6.68 -6.28
N PHE A 100 18.93 6.17 -5.07
CA PHE A 100 18.46 6.87 -3.88
C PHE A 100 19.25 8.18 -3.72
N ASP A 101 18.51 9.28 -3.75
CA ASP A 101 19.07 10.63 -3.60
C ASP A 101 18.13 11.44 -2.70
N ALA A 102 18.59 11.72 -1.49
CA ALA A 102 17.78 12.45 -0.51
C ALA A 102 17.39 13.86 -0.98
N ASP A 103 18.20 14.47 -1.84
CA ASP A 103 17.93 15.81 -2.38
C ASP A 103 16.79 15.81 -3.42
N LYS A 104 16.43 14.65 -3.95
CA LYS A 104 15.30 14.50 -4.88
C LYS A 104 13.99 14.19 -4.18
N LEU A 105 14.01 13.91 -2.88
CA LEU A 105 12.81 13.62 -2.11
C LEU A 105 11.95 14.88 -1.99
N GLN A 106 10.66 14.72 -2.29
CA GLN A 106 9.64 15.73 -2.02
C GLN A 106 8.68 15.24 -0.96
N ALA A 107 8.25 16.15 -0.08
CA ALA A 107 7.41 15.84 1.06
C ALA A 107 5.94 16.09 0.72
N TYR A 108 5.10 15.12 1.02
CA TYR A 108 3.66 15.22 0.80
C TYR A 108 2.90 14.96 2.11
N PRO A 109 2.10 15.93 2.59
CA PRO A 109 1.34 15.78 3.83
C PRO A 109 0.10 14.91 3.63
N PRO A 110 -0.58 14.51 4.74
CA PRO A 110 -1.84 13.78 4.66
C PRO A 110 -2.88 14.48 3.77
N GLY A 111 -3.63 13.68 3.01
CA GLY A 111 -4.60 14.17 2.03
C GLY A 111 -4.03 14.40 0.64
N SER A 112 -2.70 14.38 0.46
CA SER A 112 -2.09 14.48 -0.87
C SER A 112 -2.43 13.25 -1.69
N VAL A 113 -2.66 13.48 -3.00
CA VAL A 113 -2.86 12.41 -3.99
C VAL A 113 -1.77 12.51 -5.05
N LEU A 114 -1.10 11.39 -5.31
CA LEU A 114 -0.02 11.31 -6.29
C LEU A 114 -0.36 10.25 -7.34
N PHE A 115 -0.16 10.58 -8.60
CA PHE A 115 -0.23 9.62 -9.68
C PHE A 115 1.18 9.21 -10.10
N LEU A 116 1.47 7.91 -10.01
CA LEU A 116 2.74 7.33 -10.42
C LEU A 116 2.50 6.46 -11.65
N PRO A 117 2.98 6.87 -12.84
CA PRO A 117 2.87 6.04 -14.03
C PRO A 117 3.64 4.73 -13.87
N GLY A 118 3.14 3.67 -14.50
CA GLY A 118 3.81 2.39 -14.54
C GLY A 118 5.25 2.50 -15.04
N ASN A 119 6.12 1.63 -14.57
CA ASN A 119 7.55 1.56 -14.89
C ASN A 119 8.37 2.80 -14.52
N THR A 120 7.84 3.67 -13.67
CA THR A 120 8.58 4.83 -13.15
C THR A 120 9.41 4.41 -11.94
N SER A 121 10.74 4.49 -12.06
CA SER A 121 11.66 4.24 -10.95
C SER A 121 11.51 5.30 -9.88
N HIS A 122 11.37 4.87 -8.64
CA HIS A 122 11.15 5.77 -7.51
C HIS A 122 11.66 5.12 -6.21
N PHE A 123 11.79 5.95 -5.20
CA PHE A 123 12.23 5.53 -3.87
C PHE A 123 11.53 6.36 -2.80
N HIS A 124 11.44 5.80 -1.58
CA HIS A 124 10.75 6.42 -0.46
C HIS A 124 11.64 6.45 0.78
N TRP A 125 11.35 7.36 1.69
CA TRP A 125 11.98 7.41 2.99
C TRP A 125 10.99 7.94 4.04
N ALA A 126 10.80 7.21 5.12
CA ALA A 126 10.08 7.71 6.30
C ALA A 126 11.00 8.66 7.09
N LYS A 127 11.30 9.81 6.50
CA LYS A 127 12.37 10.71 6.93
C LYS A 127 12.08 11.41 8.25
N SER A 128 10.86 11.89 8.45
CA SER A 128 10.49 12.66 9.64
C SER A 128 9.62 11.91 10.63
N SER A 129 8.90 10.89 10.16
CA SER A 129 7.98 10.09 10.98
C SER A 129 7.57 8.83 10.23
N GLU A 130 6.88 7.91 10.91
CA GLU A 130 6.11 6.87 10.25
C GLU A 130 5.12 7.51 9.28
N TYR A 131 4.91 6.88 8.12
CA TYR A 131 3.84 7.27 7.22
C TYR A 131 2.96 6.09 6.85
N VAL A 132 1.71 6.40 6.49
CA VAL A 132 0.77 5.48 5.89
C VAL A 132 0.29 6.06 4.57
N THR A 133 0.43 5.29 3.50
CA THR A 133 -0.14 5.60 2.18
C THR A 133 -1.22 4.57 1.83
N GLN A 134 -2.18 5.01 1.02
CA GLN A 134 -3.13 4.11 0.37
C GLN A 134 -2.83 4.09 -1.12
N VAL A 135 -2.75 2.90 -1.68
CA VAL A 135 -2.47 2.69 -3.10
C VAL A 135 -3.69 2.07 -3.75
N THR A 136 -4.15 2.68 -4.83
CA THR A 136 -5.18 2.12 -5.71
C THR A 136 -4.58 1.90 -7.08
N ALA A 137 -4.77 0.70 -7.62
CA ALA A 137 -4.23 0.31 -8.92
C ALA A 137 -5.04 -0.83 -9.54
N ASN A 138 -4.72 -1.17 -10.79
CA ASN A 138 -5.19 -2.39 -11.43
C ASN A 138 -4.08 -3.44 -11.38
N GLY A 139 -4.40 -4.60 -10.78
CA GLY A 139 -3.46 -5.72 -10.70
C GLY A 139 -3.19 -6.39 -12.04
N PRO A 140 -2.25 -7.31 -12.06
CA PRO A 140 -1.50 -7.79 -10.89
C PRO A 140 -0.42 -6.81 -10.43
N LEU A 141 -0.21 -6.74 -9.10
CA LEU A 141 0.88 -5.98 -8.51
C LEU A 141 2.21 -6.60 -8.91
N GLY A 142 3.11 -5.77 -9.45
CA GLY A 142 4.49 -6.13 -9.66
C GLY A 142 5.42 -5.18 -8.90
N LEU A 143 6.58 -5.66 -8.54
CA LEU A 143 7.61 -4.86 -7.92
C LEU A 143 8.98 -5.40 -8.33
N GLU A 144 9.77 -4.54 -8.95
CA GLU A 144 11.14 -4.83 -9.37
C GLU A 144 12.08 -3.79 -8.80
N TYR A 145 13.06 -4.25 -8.02
CA TYR A 145 14.14 -3.37 -7.55
C TYR A 145 15.13 -3.10 -8.67
N ILE A 146 15.65 -1.88 -8.74
CA ILE A 146 16.67 -1.50 -9.71
C ILE A 146 17.99 -2.23 -9.41
N SER A 147 18.34 -2.35 -8.13
CA SER A 147 19.50 -3.14 -7.69
C SER A 147 19.05 -4.40 -6.97
N ALA A 148 19.52 -5.56 -7.42
CA ALA A 148 19.19 -6.85 -6.83
C ALA A 148 19.55 -6.95 -5.34
N LYS A 149 20.59 -6.25 -4.91
CA LYS A 149 21.01 -6.21 -3.50
C LYS A 149 20.02 -5.54 -2.57
N ASP A 150 19.14 -4.69 -3.11
CA ASP A 150 18.13 -3.96 -2.34
C ASP A 150 16.84 -4.77 -2.18
N ASP A 151 16.71 -5.87 -2.92
CA ASP A 151 15.51 -6.71 -2.90
C ASP A 151 15.54 -7.66 -1.70
N PRO A 152 14.65 -7.47 -0.70
CA PRO A 152 14.62 -8.35 0.47
C PRO A 152 14.28 -9.81 0.15
N ARG A 153 13.71 -10.08 -1.02
CA ARG A 153 13.40 -11.45 -1.48
C ARG A 153 14.66 -12.23 -1.87
N ASN A 154 15.74 -11.52 -2.17
CA ASN A 154 17.06 -12.11 -2.41
C ASN A 154 17.79 -12.27 -1.07
N SER A 155 17.35 -13.25 -0.26
CA SER A 155 18.04 -13.55 0.99
C SER A 155 19.33 -14.29 0.68
N TYR A 156 20.44 -13.63 0.92
CA TYR A 156 21.74 -14.30 0.97
C TYR A 156 21.89 -14.91 2.36
N SER A 157 21.62 -16.16 2.43
CA SER A 157 21.99 -16.95 3.62
C SER A 157 23.48 -17.27 3.60
#